data_fccea0abe80eaa6e0c7ce95c09aedccd
#
_entry.id   fccea0abe80eaa6e0c7ce95c09aedccd
#
_cell.length_a   1.000
_cell.length_b   1.000
_cell.length_c   1.000
_cell.angle_alpha   90.00
_cell.angle_beta   90.00
_cell.angle_gamma   90.00
#
_symmetry.space_group_name_H-M   'P 1'
#
loop_
_entity.id
_entity.type
_entity.pdbx_description
1 polymer ?
#
loop_
_entity_poly.entity_id
_entity_poly.type
_entity_poly.pdbx_seq_one_letter_code
_entity_poly.pdbx_strand_id
1 'polypeptide(L)'
;MFLDTLTNVIAGLFTAKDKLAHDRFGLVLQDRGQLDAAYRGDWIARKVIDVPPFDMTREWRRWHAAPDQIEAIEAEEARLGVQRKVARALRLARLYGGAALVLGAGDGDPAQPLPPLGRGALRYLHVMHRWEIAPGEIDRDVLSPGFGEPGWYQVASAQQGSVRLHPSRVVRLPGAELPDGAGADGWGDSVLQAMMDAIRQAGLAAQGVATLIHEAKLDVIRIPQLTQSLAQDDYARRLVERFALANTMKGLVSALVIDKEEEWDRKQLSFAQLPEVMQQYLQIAAGAADIPATRLLGQAPAGLNATGESDIRNYYDRIAAEQRVTLGPALRRLDEALILSALGTRPPEIRFEWAPLWQLGAGEAAAIGKTKAETSSLYAASGLIPPEVLARAVRNQIVEDGIYPGIEAAYAVVGEGAAGA
;
A
#
# COMPACT_ATOMS: atom_id res chain seq x y z
N MET A 1 6.88 46.37 25.43
CA MET A 1 6.58 45.12 26.10
C MET A 1 5.13 44.65 25.93
N PHE A 2 4.09 45.52 26.14
CA PHE A 2 2.69 45.13 25.91
C PHE A 2 2.34 44.93 24.44
N LEU A 3 2.88 45.73 23.53
CA LEU A 3 2.65 45.60 22.10
C LEU A 3 3.30 44.33 21.50
N ASP A 4 4.44 43.90 21.98
CA ASP A 4 5.11 42.68 21.53
C ASP A 4 4.33 41.42 21.93
N THR A 5 3.69 41.42 23.09
CA THR A 5 2.86 40.29 23.53
C THR A 5 1.57 40.19 22.72
N LEU A 6 0.96 41.33 22.33
CA LEU A 6 -0.21 41.36 21.46
C LEU A 6 0.12 40.90 20.05
N THR A 7 1.27 41.33 19.51
CA THR A 7 1.76 40.91 18.19
C THR A 7 2.03 39.41 18.15
N ASN A 8 2.60 38.83 19.20
CA ASN A 8 2.81 37.39 19.32
C ASN A 8 1.50 36.58 19.44
N VAL A 9 0.48 37.10 20.09
CA VAL A 9 -0.85 36.46 20.17
C VAL A 9 -1.54 36.53 18.81
N ILE A 10 -1.49 37.69 18.13
CA ILE A 10 -2.08 37.87 16.79
C ILE A 10 -1.33 37.08 15.74
N ALA A 11 -0.01 36.95 15.82
CA ALA A 11 0.80 36.13 14.92
C ALA A 11 0.54 34.62 15.09
N GLY A 12 -0.04 34.18 16.20
CA GLY A 12 -0.47 32.82 16.46
C GLY A 12 -1.87 32.50 15.95
N LEU A 13 -2.72 33.54 15.69
CA LEU A 13 -4.05 33.37 15.11
C LEU A 13 -3.93 32.86 13.67
N PHE A 14 -4.77 31.89 13.31
CA PHE A 14 -4.79 31.20 12.00
C PHE A 14 -3.53 30.40 11.66
N THR A 15 -2.62 30.20 12.62
CA THR A 15 -1.50 29.24 12.48
C THR A 15 -1.89 27.86 13.01
N ALA A 16 -1.06 26.85 12.77
CA ALA A 16 -1.24 25.49 13.32
C ALA A 16 -1.27 25.42 14.87
N LYS A 17 -0.96 26.53 15.56
CA LYS A 17 -1.07 26.67 17.01
C LYS A 17 -2.41 27.24 17.47
N ASP A 18 -3.23 27.76 16.55
CA ASP A 18 -4.55 28.27 16.86
C ASP A 18 -5.54 27.11 16.97
N LYS A 19 -6.17 26.97 18.16
CA LYS A 19 -7.18 25.93 18.39
C LYS A 19 -8.38 26.06 17.45
N LEU A 20 -8.74 27.28 17.03
CA LEU A 20 -9.81 27.54 16.08
C LEU A 20 -9.48 27.10 14.65
N ALA A 21 -8.19 26.97 14.31
CA ALA A 21 -7.78 26.43 13.00
C ALA A 21 -8.12 24.95 12.83
N HIS A 22 -8.37 24.23 13.93
CA HIS A 22 -8.76 22.82 13.92
C HIS A 22 -10.28 22.59 13.83
N ASP A 23 -11.09 23.63 13.91
CA ASP A 23 -12.56 23.55 13.84
C ASP A 23 -13.07 23.52 12.38
N ARG A 24 -12.18 23.63 11.40
CA ARG A 24 -12.52 23.62 9.97
C ARG A 24 -11.66 22.61 9.23
N PHE A 25 -12.31 21.76 8.45
CA PHE A 25 -11.61 20.91 7.52
C PHE A 25 -11.10 21.76 6.34
N GLY A 26 -9.79 22.00 6.29
CA GLY A 26 -9.12 22.64 5.16
C GLY A 26 -8.56 21.58 4.22
N LEU A 27 -9.08 21.47 3.00
CA LEU A 27 -8.52 20.59 1.99
C LEU A 27 -7.34 21.28 1.30
N VAL A 28 -6.13 20.77 1.52
CA VAL A 28 -4.93 21.18 0.79
C VAL A 28 -4.56 20.04 -0.16
N LEU A 29 -4.83 20.22 -1.45
CA LEU A 29 -4.49 19.22 -2.45
C LEU A 29 -2.96 19.07 -2.54
N GLN A 30 -2.50 17.83 -2.43
CA GLN A 30 -1.09 17.48 -2.56
C GLN A 30 -0.72 17.46 -4.05
N ASP A 31 0.26 18.25 -4.43
CA ASP A 31 0.80 18.20 -5.78
C ASP A 31 1.71 16.99 -6.00
N ARG A 32 2.07 16.74 -7.26
CA ARG A 32 2.94 15.63 -7.64
C ARG A 32 4.27 15.64 -6.88
N GLY A 33 4.88 16.82 -6.72
CA GLY A 33 6.17 16.94 -6.04
C GLY A 33 6.09 16.56 -4.56
N GLN A 34 5.01 16.94 -3.88
CA GLN A 34 4.74 16.56 -2.49
C GLN A 34 4.51 15.05 -2.34
N LEU A 35 3.75 14.45 -3.27
CA LEU A 35 3.50 13.01 -3.27
C LEU A 35 4.79 12.21 -3.53
N ASP A 36 5.61 12.65 -4.49
CA ASP A 36 6.91 12.05 -4.79
C ASP A 36 7.87 12.15 -3.59
N ALA A 37 7.92 13.32 -2.96
CA ALA A 37 8.75 13.56 -1.78
C ALA A 37 8.31 12.68 -0.60
N ALA A 38 7.00 12.58 -0.33
CA ALA A 38 6.46 11.72 0.72
C ALA A 38 6.78 10.25 0.46
N TYR A 39 6.53 9.75 -0.75
CA TYR A 39 6.79 8.35 -1.10
C TYR A 39 8.28 7.98 -1.03
N ARG A 40 9.18 8.91 -1.41
CA ARG A 40 10.63 8.65 -1.43
C ARG A 40 11.30 8.92 -0.10
N GLY A 41 10.79 9.87 0.68
CA GLY A 41 11.41 10.37 1.91
C GLY A 41 10.81 9.80 3.20
N ASP A 42 9.55 9.37 3.19
CA ASP A 42 8.86 8.85 4.38
C ASP A 42 8.53 7.37 4.25
N TRP A 43 8.98 6.57 5.23
CA TRP A 43 8.81 5.12 5.20
C TRP A 43 7.35 4.68 5.46
N ILE A 44 6.56 5.46 6.23
CA ILE A 44 5.13 5.18 6.47
C ILE A 44 4.36 5.43 5.18
N ALA A 45 4.56 6.60 4.55
CA ALA A 45 3.94 6.93 3.28
C ALA A 45 4.24 5.87 2.21
N ARG A 46 5.48 5.40 2.14
CA ARG A 46 5.88 4.34 1.22
C ARG A 46 5.14 3.03 1.50
N LYS A 47 5.06 2.59 2.76
CA LYS A 47 4.34 1.36 3.12
C LYS A 47 2.85 1.45 2.84
N VAL A 48 2.23 2.59 3.11
CA VAL A 48 0.81 2.85 2.79
C VAL A 48 0.52 2.69 1.30
N ILE A 49 1.44 3.10 0.45
CA ILE A 49 1.32 2.94 -1.00
C ILE A 49 1.60 1.50 -1.43
N ASP A 50 2.63 0.86 -0.90
CA ASP A 50 3.15 -0.40 -1.41
C ASP A 50 2.44 -1.65 -0.86
N VAL A 51 2.02 -1.64 0.43
CA VAL A 51 1.53 -2.84 1.12
C VAL A 51 0.20 -3.35 0.55
N PRO A 52 -0.88 -2.54 0.39
CA PRO A 52 -2.13 -3.05 -0.16
C PRO A 52 -1.99 -3.60 -1.58
N PRO A 53 -1.35 -2.93 -2.56
CA PRO A 53 -1.11 -3.50 -3.88
C PRO A 53 -0.30 -4.80 -3.87
N PHE A 54 0.69 -4.91 -2.98
CA PHE A 54 1.45 -6.14 -2.81
C PHE A 54 0.54 -7.26 -2.32
N ASP A 55 -0.27 -7.01 -1.28
CA ASP A 55 -1.18 -8.01 -0.73
C ASP A 55 -2.30 -8.37 -1.71
N MET A 56 -2.80 -7.43 -2.53
CA MET A 56 -3.78 -7.70 -3.59
C MET A 56 -3.24 -8.58 -4.72
N THR A 57 -1.93 -8.61 -4.92
CA THR A 57 -1.33 -9.24 -6.09
C THR A 57 -0.36 -10.36 -5.77
N ARG A 58 0.08 -10.55 -4.51
CA ARG A 58 1.02 -11.61 -4.11
C ARG A 58 0.44 -13.00 -4.32
N GLU A 59 -0.82 -13.19 -3.94
CA GLU A 59 -1.61 -14.36 -4.26
C GLU A 59 -2.45 -14.01 -5.48
N TRP A 60 -2.07 -14.59 -6.64
CA TRP A 60 -2.69 -14.23 -7.90
C TRP A 60 -3.96 -15.06 -8.13
N ARG A 61 -4.59 -14.85 -9.23
CA ARG A 61 -5.81 -15.55 -9.64
C ARG A 61 -5.51 -16.95 -10.18
N ARG A 62 -6.46 -17.84 -10.02
CA ARG A 62 -6.45 -19.20 -10.59
C ARG A 62 -7.52 -19.28 -11.68
N TRP A 63 -7.13 -19.77 -12.85
CA TRP A 63 -8.04 -19.91 -13.95
C TRP A 63 -8.82 -21.22 -13.85
N HIS A 64 -10.11 -21.16 -14.22
CA HIS A 64 -11.00 -22.33 -14.39
C HIS A 64 -11.30 -22.48 -15.87
N ALA A 65 -10.68 -23.47 -16.51
CA ALA A 65 -10.78 -23.83 -17.91
C ALA A 65 -10.24 -25.24 -18.14
N ALA A 66 -10.15 -25.72 -19.37
CA ALA A 66 -9.44 -26.95 -19.69
C ALA A 66 -7.91 -26.77 -19.42
N PRO A 67 -7.18 -27.82 -19.04
CA PRO A 67 -5.77 -27.71 -18.66
C PRO A 67 -4.88 -27.03 -19.71
N ASP A 68 -5.06 -27.35 -20.99
CA ASP A 68 -4.34 -26.75 -22.11
C ASP A 68 -4.66 -25.24 -22.29
N GLN A 69 -5.90 -24.85 -21.99
CA GLN A 69 -6.32 -23.44 -22.02
C GLN A 69 -5.73 -22.68 -20.84
N ILE A 70 -5.66 -23.29 -19.65
CA ILE A 70 -5.04 -22.68 -18.47
C ILE A 70 -3.56 -22.42 -18.76
N GLU A 71 -2.84 -23.43 -19.24
CA GLU A 71 -1.41 -23.30 -19.59
C GLU A 71 -1.17 -22.17 -20.60
N ALA A 72 -2.00 -22.09 -21.64
CA ALA A 72 -1.90 -21.03 -22.65
C ALA A 72 -2.16 -19.63 -22.08
N ILE A 73 -3.15 -19.47 -21.19
CA ILE A 73 -3.48 -18.19 -20.56
C ILE A 73 -2.37 -17.77 -19.60
N GLU A 74 -1.88 -18.68 -18.75
CA GLU A 74 -0.80 -18.41 -17.80
C GLU A 74 0.53 -18.09 -18.52
N ALA A 75 0.83 -18.76 -19.62
CA ALA A 75 1.97 -18.44 -20.47
C ALA A 75 1.87 -17.01 -21.05
N GLU A 76 0.68 -16.61 -21.49
CA GLU A 76 0.44 -15.25 -22.00
C GLU A 76 0.50 -14.20 -20.88
N GLU A 77 -0.04 -14.48 -19.67
CA GLU A 77 0.13 -13.64 -18.49
C GLU A 77 1.61 -13.43 -18.12
N ALA A 78 2.37 -14.50 -18.14
CA ALA A 78 3.81 -14.47 -17.85
C ALA A 78 4.58 -13.67 -18.92
N ARG A 79 4.27 -13.89 -20.21
CA ARG A 79 4.90 -13.17 -21.33
C ARG A 79 4.67 -11.66 -21.25
N LEU A 80 3.47 -11.24 -20.90
CA LEU A 80 3.11 -9.83 -20.74
C LEU A 80 3.49 -9.25 -19.38
N GLY A 81 3.81 -10.09 -18.39
CA GLY A 81 4.11 -9.71 -17.02
C GLY A 81 2.91 -9.06 -16.32
N VAL A 82 1.72 -9.64 -16.51
CA VAL A 82 0.42 -9.06 -16.09
C VAL A 82 0.39 -8.77 -14.60
N GLN A 83 0.64 -9.78 -13.75
CA GLN A 83 0.62 -9.63 -12.28
C GLN A 83 1.51 -8.48 -11.80
N ARG A 84 2.76 -8.42 -12.27
CA ARG A 84 3.72 -7.37 -11.90
C ARG A 84 3.26 -5.99 -12.37
N LYS A 85 2.68 -5.90 -13.57
CA LYS A 85 2.20 -4.63 -14.13
C LYS A 85 0.95 -4.13 -13.43
N VAL A 86 0.03 -5.02 -13.07
CA VAL A 86 -1.14 -4.68 -12.25
C VAL A 86 -0.68 -4.19 -10.86
N ALA A 87 0.24 -4.89 -10.20
CA ALA A 87 0.80 -4.44 -8.92
C ALA A 87 1.43 -3.04 -9.03
N ARG A 88 2.16 -2.76 -10.11
CA ARG A 88 2.73 -1.43 -10.37
C ARG A 88 1.65 -0.38 -10.61
N ALA A 89 0.65 -0.69 -11.40
CA ALA A 89 -0.44 0.22 -11.71
C ALA A 89 -1.26 0.57 -10.45
N LEU A 90 -1.55 -0.41 -9.59
CA LEU A 90 -2.20 -0.18 -8.29
C LEU A 90 -1.39 0.74 -7.37
N ARG A 91 -0.06 0.55 -7.29
CA ARG A 91 0.81 1.46 -6.52
C ARG A 91 0.76 2.88 -7.05
N LEU A 92 0.84 3.05 -8.36
CA LEU A 92 0.77 4.38 -8.99
C LEU A 92 -0.62 5.01 -8.85
N ALA A 93 -1.70 4.22 -8.93
CA ALA A 93 -3.05 4.69 -8.68
C ALA A 93 -3.20 5.19 -7.23
N ARG A 94 -2.71 4.46 -6.25
CA ARG A 94 -2.72 4.87 -4.84
C ARG A 94 -1.85 6.11 -4.58
N LEU A 95 -0.70 6.19 -5.24
CA LEU A 95 0.24 7.32 -5.05
C LEU A 95 -0.28 8.59 -5.70
N TYR A 96 -0.73 8.52 -6.93
CA TYR A 96 -1.06 9.71 -7.72
C TYR A 96 -2.56 9.96 -7.89
N GLY A 97 -3.41 9.08 -7.40
CA GLY A 97 -4.86 9.18 -7.56
C GLY A 97 -5.38 8.55 -8.85
N GLY A 98 -4.52 7.92 -9.63
CA GLY A 98 -4.94 7.22 -10.84
C GLY A 98 -3.79 6.65 -11.64
N ALA A 99 -4.03 5.51 -12.27
CA ALA A 99 -3.14 4.86 -13.22
C ALA A 99 -3.95 4.08 -14.26
N ALA A 100 -3.30 3.70 -15.33
CA ALA A 100 -3.89 2.91 -16.39
C ALA A 100 -2.94 1.83 -16.89
N LEU A 101 -3.52 0.73 -17.38
CA LEU A 101 -2.83 -0.23 -18.23
C LEU A 101 -3.26 0.01 -19.67
N VAL A 102 -2.31 0.23 -20.55
CA VAL A 102 -2.54 0.48 -21.98
C VAL A 102 -2.25 -0.79 -22.75
N LEU A 103 -3.27 -1.29 -23.45
CA LEU A 103 -3.23 -2.49 -24.28
C LEU A 103 -2.78 -2.14 -25.70
N GLY A 104 -1.80 -2.83 -26.23
CA GLY A 104 -1.30 -2.60 -27.58
C GLY A 104 -1.27 -3.86 -28.42
N ALA A 105 -1.93 -3.78 -29.58
CA ALA A 105 -1.98 -4.85 -30.58
C ALA A 105 -0.91 -4.70 -31.69
N GLY A 106 -0.22 -3.56 -31.76
CA GLY A 106 0.74 -3.27 -32.84
C GLY A 106 0.07 -2.95 -34.19
N ASP A 107 -1.18 -2.47 -34.14
CA ASP A 107 -2.08 -2.25 -35.27
C ASP A 107 -2.01 -0.84 -35.90
N GLY A 108 -1.06 -0.04 -35.50
CA GLY A 108 -0.69 1.23 -36.16
C GLY A 108 -1.46 2.48 -35.69
N ASP A 109 -2.76 2.45 -35.47
CA ASP A 109 -3.54 3.62 -35.00
C ASP A 109 -4.17 3.41 -33.63
N PRO A 110 -3.54 3.93 -32.57
CA PRO A 110 -4.05 3.78 -31.22
C PRO A 110 -5.33 4.59 -30.93
N ALA A 111 -5.72 5.54 -31.79
CA ALA A 111 -6.96 6.29 -31.66
C ALA A 111 -8.19 5.47 -32.06
N GLN A 112 -7.99 4.38 -32.80
CA GLN A 112 -9.07 3.46 -33.18
C GLN A 112 -9.33 2.43 -32.07
N PRO A 113 -10.56 1.86 -32.03
CA PRO A 113 -10.85 0.76 -31.10
C PRO A 113 -9.82 -0.36 -31.20
N LEU A 114 -9.64 -1.08 -30.08
CA LEU A 114 -8.81 -2.28 -30.09
C LEU A 114 -9.45 -3.30 -31.08
N PRO A 115 -8.71 -3.74 -32.12
CA PRO A 115 -9.26 -4.68 -33.10
C PRO A 115 -9.54 -6.03 -32.45
N PRO A 116 -10.37 -6.88 -33.10
CA PRO A 116 -10.49 -8.26 -32.66
C PRO A 116 -9.13 -8.94 -32.57
N LEU A 117 -8.81 -9.48 -31.40
CA LEU A 117 -7.50 -10.08 -31.15
C LEU A 117 -7.51 -11.55 -31.55
N GLY A 118 -6.54 -11.95 -32.37
CA GLY A 118 -6.18 -13.34 -32.58
C GLY A 118 -5.06 -13.78 -31.64
N ARG A 119 -4.60 -15.03 -31.76
CA ARG A 119 -3.51 -15.58 -30.96
C ARG A 119 -2.24 -14.73 -31.09
N GLY A 120 -1.65 -14.37 -29.95
CA GLY A 120 -0.44 -13.57 -29.83
C GLY A 120 -0.58 -12.12 -30.32
N ALA A 121 -1.82 -11.63 -30.53
CA ALA A 121 -2.06 -10.27 -31.04
C ALA A 121 -1.84 -9.19 -29.98
N LEU A 122 -1.97 -9.48 -28.69
CA LEU A 122 -1.67 -8.54 -27.62
C LEU A 122 -0.13 -8.43 -27.46
N ARG A 123 0.45 -7.38 -28.04
CA ARG A 123 1.91 -7.23 -28.15
C ARG A 123 2.55 -6.68 -26.90
N TYR A 124 1.90 -5.71 -26.27
CA TYR A 124 2.45 -5.03 -25.09
C TYR A 124 1.34 -4.57 -24.13
N LEU A 125 1.74 -4.40 -22.88
CA LEU A 125 0.95 -3.82 -21.82
C LEU A 125 1.83 -2.76 -21.15
N HIS A 126 1.44 -1.48 -21.24
CA HIS A 126 2.15 -0.38 -20.62
C HIS A 126 1.44 0.12 -19.38
N VAL A 127 2.19 0.47 -18.35
CA VAL A 127 1.67 1.06 -17.10
C VAL A 127 1.97 2.54 -17.14
N MET A 128 0.92 3.35 -17.04
CA MET A 128 0.99 4.82 -17.02
C MET A 128 0.26 5.36 -15.80
N HIS A 129 0.82 6.40 -15.17
CA HIS A 129 0.11 7.12 -14.09
C HIS A 129 -0.66 8.33 -14.65
N ARG A 130 -1.55 8.92 -13.85
CA ARG A 130 -2.44 10.00 -14.27
C ARG A 130 -1.72 11.21 -14.93
N TRP A 131 -0.46 11.46 -14.60
CA TRP A 131 0.31 12.55 -15.18
C TRP A 131 0.93 12.20 -16.55
N GLU A 132 0.89 10.95 -16.97
CA GLU A 132 1.37 10.47 -18.27
C GLU A 132 0.20 10.22 -19.24
N ILE A 133 -0.99 9.97 -18.70
CA ILE A 133 -2.20 9.71 -19.50
C ILE A 133 -3.34 10.60 -19.02
N ALA A 134 -3.73 11.56 -19.84
CA ALA A 134 -4.80 12.49 -19.55
C ALA A 134 -6.12 11.99 -20.18
N PRO A 135 -7.22 11.91 -19.41
CA PRO A 135 -8.55 11.68 -20.00
C PRO A 135 -8.94 12.85 -20.89
N GLY A 136 -9.63 12.55 -21.96
CA GLY A 136 -10.27 13.54 -22.79
C GLY A 136 -11.64 13.96 -22.24
N GLU A 137 -12.54 14.32 -23.14
CA GLU A 137 -13.89 14.70 -22.75
C GLU A 137 -14.61 13.54 -22.04
N ILE A 138 -15.19 13.84 -20.89
CA ILE A 138 -15.97 12.88 -20.08
C ILE A 138 -17.39 12.86 -20.66
N ASP A 139 -17.91 11.67 -20.91
CA ASP A 139 -19.30 11.48 -21.31
C ASP A 139 -20.24 11.90 -20.16
N ARG A 140 -21.05 12.92 -20.40
CA ARG A 140 -22.02 13.46 -19.46
C ARG A 140 -23.46 13.15 -19.82
N ASP A 141 -23.68 12.38 -20.88
CA ASP A 141 -25.03 11.93 -21.24
C ASP A 141 -25.48 10.82 -20.28
N VAL A 142 -26.44 11.13 -19.42
CA VAL A 142 -27.02 10.20 -18.44
C VAL A 142 -27.63 8.96 -19.09
N LEU A 143 -28.01 9.04 -20.36
CA LEU A 143 -28.58 7.92 -21.13
C LEU A 143 -27.50 7.10 -21.85
N SER A 144 -26.27 7.54 -21.82
CA SER A 144 -25.14 6.83 -22.42
C SER A 144 -24.64 5.70 -21.51
N PRO A 145 -24.36 4.51 -22.06
CA PRO A 145 -23.67 3.45 -21.32
C PRO A 145 -22.28 3.83 -20.83
N GLY A 146 -21.68 4.88 -21.43
CA GLY A 146 -20.37 5.41 -21.09
C GLY A 146 -20.42 6.60 -20.12
N PHE A 147 -21.57 6.89 -19.49
CA PHE A 147 -21.71 8.00 -18.57
C PHE A 147 -20.60 8.00 -17.50
N GLY A 148 -19.90 9.13 -17.37
CA GLY A 148 -18.79 9.28 -16.45
C GLY A 148 -17.45 8.72 -16.95
N GLU A 149 -17.40 8.08 -18.11
CA GLU A 149 -16.15 7.59 -18.70
C GLU A 149 -15.57 8.58 -19.73
N PRO A 150 -14.23 8.64 -19.89
CA PRO A 150 -13.61 9.44 -20.93
C PRO A 150 -13.86 8.85 -22.32
N GLY A 151 -14.26 9.69 -23.28
CA GLY A 151 -14.43 9.29 -24.67
C GLY A 151 -13.11 8.96 -25.40
N TRP A 152 -11.97 9.42 -24.89
CA TRP A 152 -10.61 9.17 -25.38
C TRP A 152 -9.59 9.51 -24.31
N TYR A 153 -8.33 9.09 -24.52
CA TYR A 153 -7.22 9.44 -23.68
C TYR A 153 -6.08 10.06 -24.50
N GLN A 154 -5.28 10.90 -23.86
CA GLN A 154 -4.12 11.54 -24.46
C GLN A 154 -2.84 11.17 -23.72
N VAL A 155 -1.82 10.77 -24.46
CA VAL A 155 -0.50 10.43 -23.94
C VAL A 155 0.54 11.30 -24.65
N ALA A 156 1.45 11.89 -23.88
CA ALA A 156 2.59 12.59 -24.45
C ALA A 156 3.60 11.57 -25.01
N SER A 157 4.01 11.76 -26.27
CA SER A 157 5.03 10.96 -26.93
C SER A 157 6.18 11.84 -27.37
N ALA A 158 7.41 11.41 -27.05
CA ALA A 158 8.60 12.14 -27.47
C ALA A 158 8.80 12.18 -29.02
N GLN A 159 8.24 11.20 -29.71
CA GLN A 159 8.36 11.07 -31.18
C GLN A 159 7.22 11.70 -31.96
N GLN A 160 6.00 11.65 -31.43
CA GLN A 160 4.78 12.08 -32.11
C GLN A 160 4.08 13.27 -31.47
N GLY A 161 4.71 13.88 -30.43
CA GLY A 161 4.14 14.98 -29.65
C GLY A 161 3.00 14.51 -28.74
N SER A 162 1.83 14.21 -29.31
CA SER A 162 0.67 13.73 -28.56
C SER A 162 -0.04 12.62 -29.31
N VAL A 163 -0.34 11.54 -28.61
CA VAL A 163 -1.06 10.36 -29.14
C VAL A 163 -2.39 10.23 -28.45
N ARG A 164 -3.48 10.07 -29.24
CA ARG A 164 -4.79 9.72 -28.73
C ARG A 164 -4.92 8.20 -28.61
N LEU A 165 -5.55 7.76 -27.52
CA LEU A 165 -5.87 6.35 -27.29
C LEU A 165 -7.38 6.19 -27.21
N HIS A 166 -7.91 5.16 -27.88
CA HIS A 166 -9.31 4.77 -27.73
C HIS A 166 -9.55 4.13 -26.35
N PRO A 167 -10.69 4.37 -25.68
CA PRO A 167 -10.98 3.82 -24.34
C PRO A 167 -10.91 2.30 -24.24
N SER A 168 -11.23 1.57 -25.32
CA SER A 168 -11.12 0.10 -25.33
C SER A 168 -9.70 -0.42 -25.14
N ARG A 169 -8.67 0.43 -25.33
CA ARG A 169 -7.26 0.10 -25.11
C ARG A 169 -6.77 0.45 -23.71
N VAL A 170 -7.62 1.01 -22.87
CA VAL A 170 -7.23 1.54 -21.55
C VAL A 170 -8.01 0.83 -20.47
N VAL A 171 -7.27 0.20 -19.56
CA VAL A 171 -7.80 -0.34 -18.30
C VAL A 171 -7.51 0.67 -17.21
N ARG A 172 -8.54 1.29 -16.69
CA ARG A 172 -8.47 2.36 -15.72
C ARG A 172 -8.41 1.80 -14.29
N LEU A 173 -7.50 2.33 -13.48
CA LEU A 173 -7.39 2.07 -12.06
C LEU A 173 -7.43 3.43 -11.35
N PRO A 174 -8.60 3.86 -10.88
CA PRO A 174 -8.73 5.11 -10.13
C PRO A 174 -8.03 4.99 -8.77
N GLY A 175 -7.66 6.15 -8.19
CA GLY A 175 -7.18 6.24 -6.82
C GLY A 175 -8.32 6.20 -5.80
N ALA A 176 -8.16 6.97 -4.71
CA ALA A 176 -9.23 7.12 -3.73
C ALA A 176 -10.44 7.81 -4.39
N GLU A 177 -11.63 7.24 -4.16
CA GLU A 177 -12.87 7.74 -4.72
C GLU A 177 -13.22 9.13 -4.15
N LEU A 178 -13.71 10.00 -5.03
CA LEU A 178 -14.16 11.33 -4.66
C LEU A 178 -15.69 11.34 -4.47
N PRO A 179 -16.22 12.21 -3.58
CA PRO A 179 -17.67 12.31 -3.37
C PRO A 179 -18.48 12.58 -4.64
N ASP A 180 -17.88 13.32 -5.58
CA ASP A 180 -18.48 13.67 -6.87
C ASP A 180 -18.14 12.67 -7.99
N GLY A 181 -17.66 11.48 -7.63
CA GLY A 181 -17.16 10.47 -8.57
C GLY A 181 -15.72 10.75 -9.00
N ALA A 182 -15.47 10.84 -10.31
CA ALA A 182 -14.16 11.24 -10.81
C ALA A 182 -13.99 12.76 -10.71
N GLY A 183 -12.83 13.24 -10.24
CA GLY A 183 -12.51 14.67 -10.25
C GLY A 183 -12.62 15.30 -11.64
N ALA A 184 -12.44 16.62 -11.73
CA ALA A 184 -12.55 17.36 -13.01
C ALA A 184 -11.64 16.81 -14.13
N ASP A 185 -10.57 16.12 -13.74
CA ASP A 185 -9.60 15.46 -14.63
C ASP A 185 -9.88 13.95 -14.81
N GLY A 186 -11.03 13.46 -14.34
CA GLY A 186 -11.45 12.07 -14.52
C GLY A 186 -10.72 11.05 -13.65
N TRP A 187 -9.90 11.46 -12.66
CA TRP A 187 -9.19 10.59 -11.73
C TRP A 187 -9.65 10.80 -10.28
N GLY A 188 -9.28 9.89 -9.40
CA GLY A 188 -9.47 10.02 -7.95
C GLY A 188 -8.33 10.78 -7.27
N ASP A 189 -8.32 10.78 -5.93
CA ASP A 189 -7.24 11.33 -5.13
C ASP A 189 -6.17 10.30 -4.79
N SER A 190 -4.98 10.81 -4.41
CA SER A 190 -3.98 9.98 -3.74
C SER A 190 -4.51 9.50 -2.39
N VAL A 191 -4.25 8.26 -2.03
CA VAL A 191 -4.59 7.78 -0.68
C VAL A 191 -3.81 8.54 0.41
N LEU A 192 -2.67 9.15 0.07
CA LEU A 192 -1.91 9.98 0.99
C LEU A 192 -2.61 11.30 1.30
N GLN A 193 -3.57 11.74 0.47
CA GLN A 193 -4.26 13.02 0.66
C GLN A 193 -4.90 13.13 2.05
N ALA A 194 -5.63 12.11 2.48
CA ALA A 194 -6.29 12.08 3.78
C ALA A 194 -5.36 11.76 4.95
N MET A 195 -4.16 11.27 4.68
CA MET A 195 -3.26 10.70 5.69
C MET A 195 -2.03 11.54 5.94
N MET A 196 -1.77 12.55 5.10
CA MET A 196 -0.53 13.33 5.15
C MET A 196 -0.27 13.95 6.52
N ASP A 197 -1.33 14.44 7.18
CA ASP A 197 -1.20 15.04 8.50
C ASP A 197 -0.86 14.01 9.59
N ALA A 198 -1.47 12.82 9.55
CA ALA A 198 -1.14 11.74 10.48
C ALA A 198 0.32 11.26 10.32
N ILE A 199 0.78 11.15 9.07
CA ILE A 199 2.17 10.79 8.75
C ILE A 199 3.14 11.86 9.25
N ARG A 200 2.84 13.14 8.97
CA ARG A 200 3.67 14.27 9.43
C ARG A 200 3.76 14.33 10.96
N GLN A 201 2.63 14.15 11.64
CA GLN A 201 2.60 14.15 13.12
C GLN A 201 3.42 13.01 13.70
N ALA A 202 3.35 11.81 13.14
CA ALA A 202 4.19 10.68 13.57
C ALA A 202 5.68 10.98 13.36
N GLY A 203 6.07 11.58 12.24
CA GLY A 203 7.43 12.01 11.95
C GLY A 203 7.93 13.09 12.91
N LEU A 204 7.11 14.13 13.16
CA LEU A 204 7.43 15.20 14.10
C LEU A 204 7.56 14.70 15.55
N ALA A 205 6.69 13.77 15.97
CA ALA A 205 6.78 13.15 17.28
C ALA A 205 8.10 12.38 17.44
N ALA A 206 8.49 11.61 16.43
CA ALA A 206 9.77 10.88 16.43
C ALA A 206 10.97 11.83 16.48
N GLN A 207 10.95 12.92 15.70
CA GLN A 207 11.98 13.94 15.71
C GLN A 207 12.05 14.67 17.06
N GLY A 208 10.89 15.03 17.64
CA GLY A 208 10.79 15.65 18.95
C GLY A 208 11.40 14.77 20.04
N VAL A 209 11.10 13.48 20.05
CA VAL A 209 11.70 12.51 20.97
C VAL A 209 13.22 12.42 20.77
N ALA A 210 13.70 12.36 19.54
CA ALA A 210 15.13 12.35 19.25
C ALA A 210 15.82 13.62 19.77
N THR A 211 15.23 14.80 19.57
CA THR A 211 15.74 16.07 20.08
C THR A 211 15.80 16.07 21.62
N LEU A 212 14.71 15.63 22.29
CA LEU A 212 14.68 15.53 23.74
C LEU A 212 15.77 14.58 24.30
N ILE A 213 16.05 13.48 23.63
CA ILE A 213 17.13 12.56 24.00
C ILE A 213 18.51 13.25 23.89
N HIS A 214 18.72 14.06 22.86
CA HIS A 214 19.95 14.83 22.69
C HIS A 214 20.10 15.95 23.74
N GLU A 215 18.99 16.59 24.09
CA GLU A 215 18.95 17.67 25.09
C GLU A 215 18.90 17.15 26.54
N ALA A 216 18.68 15.85 26.74
CA ALA A 216 18.49 15.24 28.06
C ALA A 216 19.66 15.36 29.03
N LYS A 217 20.84 15.75 28.57
CA LYS A 217 22.02 15.95 29.34
C LYS A 217 22.29 17.45 29.44
N LEU A 218 21.48 18.15 30.20
CA LEU A 218 21.78 19.55 30.55
C LEU A 218 22.67 19.58 31.79
N ASP A 219 23.95 19.89 31.59
CA ASP A 219 24.87 20.17 32.67
C ASP A 219 24.70 21.65 33.07
N VAL A 220 24.22 21.88 34.28
CA VAL A 220 24.07 23.21 34.86
C VAL A 220 25.28 23.47 35.77
N ILE A 221 26.11 24.44 35.37
CA ILE A 221 27.28 24.88 36.15
C ILE A 221 26.96 26.25 36.73
N ARG A 222 26.94 26.35 38.03
CA ARG A 222 26.76 27.63 38.73
C ARG A 222 28.13 28.21 39.08
N ILE A 223 28.38 29.40 38.51
CA ILE A 223 29.60 30.13 38.72
C ILE A 223 29.28 31.36 39.58
N PRO A 224 29.89 31.53 40.77
CA PRO A 224 29.68 32.72 41.58
C PRO A 224 30.08 33.97 40.81
N GLN A 225 29.27 35.03 40.92
CA GLN A 225 29.53 36.35 40.33
C GLN A 225 29.79 36.36 38.82
N LEU A 226 29.26 35.36 38.06
CA LEU A 226 29.47 35.25 36.61
C LEU A 226 29.14 36.54 35.83
N THR A 227 28.04 37.20 36.18
CA THR A 227 27.59 38.44 35.50
C THR A 227 28.58 39.58 35.67
N GLN A 228 29.20 39.71 36.84
CA GLN A 228 30.20 40.73 37.11
C GLN A 228 31.54 40.40 36.43
N SER A 229 31.94 39.16 36.44
CA SER A 229 33.18 38.67 35.82
C SER A 229 33.14 38.75 34.27
N LEU A 230 31.98 38.55 33.65
CA LEU A 230 31.80 38.66 32.20
C LEU A 230 31.92 40.12 31.67
N ALA A 231 31.86 41.12 32.55
CA ALA A 231 32.11 42.51 32.17
C ALA A 231 33.61 42.80 31.85
N GLN A 232 34.50 41.82 32.10
CA GLN A 232 35.92 41.89 31.78
C GLN A 232 36.19 41.08 30.51
N ASP A 233 36.63 41.72 29.42
CA ASP A 233 36.83 41.07 28.12
C ASP A 233 37.73 39.84 28.13
N ASP A 234 38.74 39.83 29.01
CA ASP A 234 39.70 38.71 29.13
C ASP A 234 39.10 37.50 29.87
N TYR A 235 38.12 37.71 30.74
CA TYR A 235 37.47 36.64 31.50
C TYR A 235 36.57 35.78 30.64
N ALA A 236 35.81 36.38 29.75
CA ALA A 236 34.92 35.68 28.84
C ALA A 236 35.69 34.69 27.94
N ARG A 237 36.85 35.12 27.41
CA ARG A 237 37.73 34.26 26.60
C ARG A 237 38.28 33.09 27.38
N ARG A 238 38.83 33.32 28.59
CA ARG A 238 39.36 32.26 29.45
C ARG A 238 38.26 31.27 29.87
N LEU A 239 37.06 31.73 30.11
CA LEU A 239 35.90 30.88 30.43
C LEU A 239 35.58 29.91 29.32
N VAL A 240 35.52 30.40 28.05
CA VAL A 240 35.28 29.57 26.88
C VAL A 240 36.39 28.53 26.69
N GLU A 241 37.66 28.94 26.80
CA GLU A 241 38.82 28.05 26.70
C GLU A 241 38.77 26.95 27.76
N ARG A 242 38.44 27.32 29.00
CA ARG A 242 38.30 26.39 30.13
C ARG A 242 37.20 25.37 29.89
N PHE A 243 36.02 25.81 29.43
CA PHE A 243 34.91 24.87 29.15
C PHE A 243 35.19 23.98 27.92
N ALA A 244 35.90 24.47 26.91
CA ALA A 244 36.36 23.66 25.80
C ALA A 244 37.32 22.55 26.31
N LEU A 245 38.26 22.88 27.15
CA LEU A 245 39.19 21.91 27.77
C LEU A 245 38.46 20.93 28.68
N ALA A 246 37.53 21.41 29.53
CA ALA A 246 36.75 20.57 30.45
C ALA A 246 35.86 19.59 29.65
N ASN A 247 35.30 20.02 28.52
CA ASN A 247 34.48 19.17 27.64
C ASN A 247 35.32 18.09 26.96
N THR A 248 36.54 18.42 26.55
CA THR A 248 37.52 17.45 26.01
C THR A 248 37.93 16.42 27.08
N MET A 249 38.20 16.85 28.28
CA MET A 249 38.55 15.95 29.39
C MET A 249 37.39 15.06 29.80
N LYS A 250 36.16 15.59 29.81
CA LYS A 250 34.92 14.83 30.08
C LYS A 250 34.72 13.70 29.03
N GLY A 251 35.07 13.94 27.81
CA GLY A 251 35.00 12.93 26.74
C GLY A 251 36.04 11.83 26.87
N LEU A 252 37.23 12.15 27.37
CA LEU A 252 38.37 11.23 27.46
C LEU A 252 38.44 10.46 28.79
N VAL A 253 38.11 11.09 29.92
CA VAL A 253 38.35 10.55 31.27
C VAL A 253 37.04 10.40 32.08
N SER A 254 35.91 10.80 31.53
CA SER A 254 34.58 10.83 32.20
C SER A 254 34.57 11.63 33.51
N ALA A 255 35.50 12.59 33.66
CA ALA A 255 35.63 13.44 34.82
C ALA A 255 35.38 14.91 34.46
N LEU A 256 34.59 15.61 35.27
CA LEU A 256 34.38 17.05 35.16
C LEU A 256 35.23 17.76 36.26
N VAL A 257 36.13 18.65 35.85
CA VAL A 257 36.93 19.45 36.75
C VAL A 257 36.28 20.81 36.91
N ILE A 258 35.87 21.13 38.14
CA ILE A 258 35.24 22.40 38.54
C ILE A 258 36.02 23.04 39.71
N ASP A 259 35.84 24.36 39.91
CA ASP A 259 36.39 25.06 41.05
C ASP A 259 35.63 24.71 42.34
N LYS A 260 36.27 24.88 43.49
CA LYS A 260 35.71 24.58 44.83
C LYS A 260 34.40 25.34 45.10
N GLU A 261 34.25 26.53 44.53
CA GLU A 261 33.07 27.39 44.69
C GLU A 261 32.02 27.22 43.60
N GLU A 262 32.30 26.38 42.60
CA GLU A 262 31.35 26.07 41.52
C GLU A 262 30.51 24.85 41.89
N GLU A 263 29.22 24.93 41.61
CA GLU A 263 28.29 23.81 41.75
C GLU A 263 27.96 23.26 40.37
N TRP A 264 28.00 21.95 40.23
CA TRP A 264 27.56 21.22 39.07
C TRP A 264 26.36 20.36 39.42
N ASP A 265 25.30 20.52 38.67
CA ASP A 265 24.06 19.71 38.75
C ASP A 265 23.72 19.16 37.40
N ARG A 266 23.44 17.86 37.33
CA ARG A 266 22.94 17.22 36.11
C ARG A 266 21.45 16.99 36.24
N LYS A 267 20.67 17.79 35.52
CA LYS A 267 19.25 17.56 35.41
C LYS A 267 18.99 16.44 34.40
N GLN A 268 18.43 15.33 34.90
CA GLN A 268 17.98 14.22 34.07
C GLN A 268 16.48 14.34 33.82
N LEU A 269 16.09 14.31 32.56
CA LEU A 269 14.69 14.19 32.17
C LEU A 269 14.28 12.70 32.17
N SER A 270 13.12 12.41 32.72
CA SER A 270 12.56 11.06 32.63
C SER A 270 11.90 10.87 31.26
N PHE A 271 12.26 9.81 30.57
CA PHE A 271 11.72 9.46 29.25
C PHE A 271 10.73 8.29 29.30
N ALA A 272 10.29 7.91 30.49
CA ALA A 272 9.50 6.69 30.71
C ALA A 272 8.22 6.62 29.85
N GLN A 273 7.58 7.76 29.56
CA GLN A 273 6.32 7.80 28.78
C GLN A 273 6.50 8.10 27.30
N LEU A 274 7.70 8.48 26.84
CA LEU A 274 7.93 8.83 25.42
C LEU A 274 7.68 7.68 24.44
N PRO A 275 8.08 6.42 24.74
CA PRO A 275 7.78 5.30 23.85
C PRO A 275 6.28 5.08 23.64
N GLU A 276 5.46 5.25 24.68
CA GLU A 276 4.02 5.11 24.62
C GLU A 276 3.40 6.21 23.73
N VAL A 277 3.84 7.45 23.90
CA VAL A 277 3.38 8.57 23.06
C VAL A 277 3.74 8.33 21.58
N MET A 278 4.97 7.92 21.28
CA MET A 278 5.37 7.55 19.91
C MET A 278 4.49 6.45 19.35
N GLN A 279 4.22 5.42 20.15
CA GLN A 279 3.39 4.29 19.71
C GLN A 279 1.97 4.73 19.37
N GLN A 280 1.40 5.68 20.13
CA GLN A 280 0.08 6.26 19.83
C GLN A 280 0.05 6.96 18.47
N TYR A 281 1.04 7.79 18.13
CA TYR A 281 1.10 8.44 16.83
C TYR A 281 1.26 7.44 15.68
N LEU A 282 2.05 6.38 15.87
CA LEU A 282 2.19 5.32 14.88
C LEU A 282 0.89 4.51 14.70
N GLN A 283 0.14 4.28 15.78
CA GLN A 283 -1.18 3.64 15.72
C GLN A 283 -2.20 4.53 15.00
N ILE A 284 -2.19 5.84 15.22
CA ILE A 284 -3.04 6.79 14.49
C ILE A 284 -2.71 6.74 12.99
N ALA A 285 -1.44 6.72 12.62
CA ALA A 285 -1.03 6.60 11.23
C ALA A 285 -1.47 5.26 10.60
N ALA A 286 -1.38 4.16 11.35
CA ALA A 286 -1.85 2.84 10.91
C ALA A 286 -3.38 2.80 10.75
N GLY A 287 -4.12 3.39 11.69
CA GLY A 287 -5.57 3.54 11.60
C GLY A 287 -6.00 4.41 10.43
N ALA A 288 -5.32 5.53 10.18
CA ALA A 288 -5.58 6.38 9.02
C ALA A 288 -5.31 5.65 7.69
N ALA A 289 -4.34 4.72 7.67
CA ALA A 289 -4.02 3.88 6.52
C ALA A 289 -5.00 2.72 6.31
N ASP A 290 -5.81 2.44 7.29
CA ASP A 290 -6.62 1.22 7.35
C ASP A 290 -5.78 -0.05 7.13
N ILE A 291 -4.56 -0.05 7.68
CA ILE A 291 -3.61 -1.18 7.66
C ILE A 291 -3.28 -1.50 9.13
N PRO A 292 -3.46 -2.74 9.58
CA PRO A 292 -3.13 -3.11 10.95
C PRO A 292 -1.70 -2.73 11.32
N ALA A 293 -1.51 -2.22 12.54
CA ALA A 293 -0.18 -1.83 13.02
C ALA A 293 0.84 -2.98 12.92
N THR A 294 0.40 -4.21 13.16
CA THR A 294 1.20 -5.43 12.98
C THR A 294 1.74 -5.58 11.56
N ARG A 295 0.92 -5.25 10.55
CA ARG A 295 1.30 -5.32 9.12
C ARG A 295 2.10 -4.10 8.68
N LEU A 296 1.67 -2.90 9.09
CA LEU A 296 2.33 -1.65 8.70
C LEU A 296 3.67 -1.46 9.39
N LEU A 297 3.73 -1.67 10.71
CA LEU A 297 4.90 -1.39 11.53
C LEU A 297 5.80 -2.61 11.72
N GLY A 298 5.27 -3.83 11.52
CA GLY A 298 5.98 -5.08 11.81
C GLY A 298 6.16 -5.33 13.31
N GLN A 299 5.30 -4.74 14.14
CA GLN A 299 5.34 -4.89 15.60
C GLN A 299 4.39 -5.99 16.04
N ALA A 300 4.78 -6.74 17.07
CA ALA A 300 3.86 -7.64 17.74
C ALA A 300 2.71 -6.83 18.38
N PRO A 301 1.47 -7.37 18.38
CA PRO A 301 0.36 -6.69 19.03
C PRO A 301 0.61 -6.59 20.54
N ALA A 302 0.17 -5.48 21.15
CA ALA A 302 0.23 -5.29 22.60
C ALA A 302 -1.02 -5.85 23.25
N GLY A 303 -0.89 -6.69 24.30
CA GLY A 303 -2.00 -7.19 25.13
C GLY A 303 -1.94 -8.68 25.41
N LEU A 304 -2.69 -9.13 26.42
CA LEU A 304 -2.66 -10.49 26.98
C LEU A 304 -3.12 -11.61 26.02
N ASN A 305 -3.87 -11.30 24.96
CA ASN A 305 -4.35 -12.24 23.94
C ASN A 305 -4.04 -11.76 22.51
N ALA A 306 -3.05 -10.91 22.34
CA ALA A 306 -2.83 -10.23 21.08
C ALA A 306 -1.94 -11.08 20.17
N THR A 307 -2.51 -12.03 19.45
CA THR A 307 -1.81 -12.69 18.34
C THR A 307 -1.77 -11.80 17.09
N GLY A 308 -2.60 -10.75 17.04
CA GLY A 308 -2.79 -9.88 15.85
C GLY A 308 -3.42 -10.64 14.67
N GLU A 309 -3.79 -11.89 14.87
CA GLU A 309 -4.34 -12.74 13.83
C GLU A 309 -5.71 -12.27 13.34
N SER A 310 -6.58 -11.87 14.28
CA SER A 310 -7.89 -11.31 13.94
C SER A 310 -7.79 -10.04 13.11
N ASP A 311 -6.85 -9.15 13.44
CA ASP A 311 -6.66 -7.88 12.72
C ASP A 311 -6.14 -8.13 11.31
N ILE A 312 -5.19 -9.06 11.16
CA ILE A 312 -4.65 -9.44 9.86
C ILE A 312 -5.72 -10.17 9.03
N ARG A 313 -6.56 -11.01 9.65
CA ARG A 313 -7.66 -11.68 8.97
C ARG A 313 -8.69 -10.67 8.44
N ASN A 314 -9.14 -9.74 9.28
CA ASN A 314 -10.04 -8.66 8.86
C ASN A 314 -9.44 -7.81 7.73
N TYR A 315 -8.16 -7.52 7.81
CA TYR A 315 -7.45 -6.80 6.75
C TYR A 315 -7.44 -7.59 5.43
N TYR A 316 -7.14 -8.89 5.47
CA TYR A 316 -7.16 -9.71 4.25
C TYR A 316 -8.56 -9.91 3.70
N ASP A 317 -9.60 -9.98 4.54
CA ASP A 317 -11.00 -10.01 4.10
C ASP A 317 -11.36 -8.73 3.35
N ARG A 318 -10.90 -7.56 3.82
CA ARG A 318 -11.04 -6.29 3.11
C ARG A 318 -10.30 -6.31 1.77
N ILE A 319 -9.03 -6.72 1.76
CA ILE A 319 -8.25 -6.83 0.51
C ILE A 319 -8.93 -7.77 -0.49
N ALA A 320 -9.47 -8.91 -0.02
CA ALA A 320 -10.21 -9.83 -0.88
C ALA A 320 -11.52 -9.21 -1.41
N ALA A 321 -12.19 -8.38 -0.62
CA ALA A 321 -13.35 -7.63 -1.09
C ALA A 321 -12.95 -6.60 -2.16
N GLU A 322 -11.88 -5.85 -1.97
CA GLU A 322 -11.34 -4.92 -2.97
C GLU A 322 -10.94 -5.63 -4.27
N GLN A 323 -10.33 -6.82 -4.18
CA GLN A 323 -10.03 -7.64 -5.36
C GLN A 323 -11.30 -7.98 -6.15
N ARG A 324 -12.38 -8.37 -5.46
CA ARG A 324 -13.64 -8.81 -6.10
C ARG A 324 -14.47 -7.65 -6.61
N VAL A 325 -14.61 -6.58 -5.82
CA VAL A 325 -15.54 -5.48 -6.11
C VAL A 325 -14.92 -4.42 -7.02
N THR A 326 -13.63 -4.15 -6.85
CA THR A 326 -12.95 -3.05 -7.56
C THR A 326 -12.00 -3.56 -8.62
N LEU A 327 -11.04 -4.41 -8.25
CA LEU A 327 -9.98 -4.82 -9.18
C LEU A 327 -10.49 -5.75 -10.28
N GLY A 328 -11.29 -6.77 -9.92
CA GLY A 328 -11.83 -7.72 -10.90
C GLY A 328 -12.62 -7.04 -12.04
N PRO A 329 -13.61 -6.19 -11.72
CA PRO A 329 -14.33 -5.43 -12.75
C PRO A 329 -13.42 -4.52 -13.58
N ALA A 330 -12.44 -3.86 -12.96
CA ALA A 330 -11.48 -3.00 -13.67
C ALA A 330 -10.61 -3.78 -14.67
N LEU A 331 -10.22 -5.01 -14.33
CA LEU A 331 -9.40 -5.87 -15.19
C LEU A 331 -10.18 -6.58 -16.32
N ARG A 332 -11.50 -6.51 -16.37
CA ARG A 332 -12.33 -7.25 -17.33
C ARG A 332 -11.88 -7.06 -18.78
N ARG A 333 -11.56 -5.82 -19.18
CA ARG A 333 -11.05 -5.54 -20.54
C ARG A 333 -9.69 -6.20 -20.81
N LEU A 334 -8.80 -6.23 -19.81
CA LEU A 334 -7.52 -6.92 -19.91
C LEU A 334 -7.73 -8.43 -20.04
N ASP A 335 -8.65 -9.00 -19.26
CA ASP A 335 -8.92 -10.43 -19.27
C ASP A 335 -9.48 -10.91 -20.60
N GLU A 336 -10.39 -10.15 -21.20
CA GLU A 336 -10.90 -10.42 -22.55
C GLU A 336 -9.76 -10.40 -23.59
N ALA A 337 -8.95 -9.35 -23.55
CA ALA A 337 -7.83 -9.23 -24.47
C ALA A 337 -6.77 -10.34 -24.27
N LEU A 338 -6.52 -10.72 -23.02
CA LEU A 338 -5.56 -11.76 -22.64
C LEU A 338 -6.03 -13.13 -23.15
N ILE A 339 -7.29 -13.50 -22.88
CA ILE A 339 -7.85 -14.80 -23.28
C ILE A 339 -7.90 -14.89 -24.81
N LEU A 340 -8.34 -13.83 -25.51
CA LEU A 340 -8.29 -13.79 -26.96
C LEU A 340 -6.88 -13.92 -27.52
N SER A 341 -5.90 -13.27 -26.89
CA SER A 341 -4.49 -13.38 -27.29
C SER A 341 -3.91 -14.76 -27.01
N ALA A 342 -4.31 -15.42 -25.93
CA ALA A 342 -3.85 -16.76 -25.59
C ALA A 342 -4.49 -17.84 -26.50
N LEU A 343 -5.81 -17.79 -26.67
CA LEU A 343 -6.59 -18.87 -27.29
C LEU A 343 -7.07 -18.57 -28.72
N GLY A 344 -7.14 -17.29 -29.11
CA GLY A 344 -7.77 -16.84 -30.38
C GLY A 344 -9.30 -16.77 -30.32
N THR A 345 -9.89 -17.25 -29.24
CA THR A 345 -11.33 -17.28 -28.98
C THR A 345 -11.62 -16.92 -27.54
N ARG A 346 -12.89 -16.61 -27.22
CA ARG A 346 -13.36 -16.33 -25.86
C ARG A 346 -14.41 -17.35 -25.42
N PRO A 347 -14.02 -18.53 -24.94
CA PRO A 347 -14.98 -19.50 -24.42
C PRO A 347 -15.73 -18.91 -23.21
N PRO A 348 -17.07 -19.04 -23.13
CA PRO A 348 -17.86 -18.39 -22.06
C PRO A 348 -17.63 -18.99 -20.68
N GLU A 349 -17.20 -20.25 -20.62
CA GLU A 349 -16.95 -20.99 -19.39
C GLU A 349 -15.67 -20.55 -18.66
N ILE A 350 -14.75 -19.88 -19.34
CA ILE A 350 -13.48 -19.45 -18.75
C ILE A 350 -13.73 -18.32 -17.75
N ARG A 351 -13.39 -18.60 -16.52
CA ARG A 351 -13.45 -17.66 -15.39
C ARG A 351 -12.20 -17.83 -14.53
N PHE A 352 -12.00 -16.90 -13.62
CA PHE A 352 -10.95 -17.03 -12.61
C PHE A 352 -11.51 -16.80 -11.22
N GLU A 353 -10.76 -17.25 -10.23
CA GLU A 353 -10.96 -16.95 -8.81
C GLU A 353 -9.69 -16.39 -8.23
N TRP A 354 -9.83 -15.46 -7.28
CA TRP A 354 -8.68 -14.96 -6.54
C TRP A 354 -8.19 -16.04 -5.57
N ALA A 355 -6.88 -16.28 -5.55
CA ALA A 355 -6.30 -17.20 -4.59
C ALA A 355 -6.45 -16.64 -3.16
N PRO A 356 -6.70 -17.49 -2.17
CA PRO A 356 -6.87 -17.06 -0.78
C PRO A 356 -5.64 -16.33 -0.25
N LEU A 357 -5.84 -15.17 0.37
CA LEU A 357 -4.77 -14.34 0.96
C LEU A 357 -4.27 -14.90 2.28
N TRP A 358 -5.16 -15.57 3.02
CA TRP A 358 -4.83 -16.25 4.27
C TRP A 358 -4.32 -17.65 3.96
N GLN A 359 -3.09 -17.93 4.32
CA GLN A 359 -2.54 -19.27 4.24
C GLN A 359 -2.73 -19.95 5.60
N LEU A 360 -3.46 -21.06 5.58
CA LEU A 360 -3.63 -21.89 6.75
C LEU A 360 -2.27 -22.46 7.19
N GLY A 361 -2.03 -22.50 8.49
CA GLY A 361 -0.90 -23.25 9.01
C GLY A 361 -1.00 -24.73 8.66
N ALA A 362 0.11 -25.43 8.55
CA ALA A 362 0.12 -26.87 8.18
C ALA A 362 -0.78 -27.72 9.10
N GLY A 363 -0.83 -27.39 10.40
CA GLY A 363 -1.72 -28.04 11.37
C GLY A 363 -3.20 -27.75 11.12
N GLU A 364 -3.56 -26.51 10.79
CA GLU A 364 -4.95 -26.12 10.47
C GLU A 364 -5.39 -26.76 9.14
N ALA A 365 -4.53 -26.74 8.12
CA ALA A 365 -4.80 -27.39 6.84
C ALA A 365 -5.06 -28.88 7.02
N ALA A 366 -4.25 -29.56 7.84
CA ALA A 366 -4.45 -30.99 8.16
C ALA A 366 -5.76 -31.24 8.94
N ALA A 367 -6.11 -30.38 9.90
CA ALA A 367 -7.35 -30.48 10.65
C ALA A 367 -8.59 -30.28 9.76
N ILE A 368 -8.55 -29.29 8.87
CA ILE A 368 -9.62 -29.05 7.89
C ILE A 368 -9.72 -30.21 6.91
N GLY A 369 -8.61 -30.72 6.40
CA GLY A 369 -8.58 -31.88 5.50
C GLY A 369 -9.21 -33.13 6.16
N LYS A 370 -8.89 -33.36 7.43
CA LYS A 370 -9.52 -34.44 8.21
C LYS A 370 -11.04 -34.25 8.33
N THR A 371 -11.49 -33.04 8.72
CA THR A 371 -12.92 -32.73 8.86
C THR A 371 -13.68 -32.88 7.53
N LYS A 372 -13.09 -32.42 6.42
CA LYS A 372 -13.65 -32.61 5.08
C LYS A 372 -13.77 -34.07 4.69
N ALA A 373 -12.75 -34.91 4.98
CA ALA A 373 -12.76 -36.33 4.73
C ALA A 373 -13.84 -37.06 5.56
N GLU A 374 -13.98 -36.70 6.83
CA GLU A 374 -15.03 -37.20 7.73
C GLU A 374 -16.43 -36.82 7.21
N THR A 375 -16.63 -35.57 6.79
CA THR A 375 -17.89 -35.10 6.19
C THR A 375 -18.23 -35.88 4.91
N SER A 376 -17.25 -36.08 4.04
CA SER A 376 -17.43 -36.86 2.81
C SER A 376 -17.79 -38.31 3.09
N SER A 377 -17.21 -38.93 4.12
CA SER A 377 -17.53 -40.29 4.58
C SER A 377 -18.97 -40.37 5.11
N LEU A 378 -19.44 -39.34 5.86
CA LEU A 378 -20.82 -39.28 6.35
C LEU A 378 -21.82 -39.14 5.19
N TYR A 379 -21.54 -38.34 4.18
CA TYR A 379 -22.39 -38.26 2.99
C TYR A 379 -22.42 -39.57 2.20
N ALA A 380 -21.28 -40.25 2.07
CA ALA A 380 -21.24 -41.57 1.45
C ALA A 380 -22.11 -42.59 2.21
N ALA A 381 -22.01 -42.60 3.55
CA ALA A 381 -22.80 -43.49 4.40
C ALA A 381 -24.30 -43.18 4.40
N SER A 382 -24.69 -41.92 4.24
CA SER A 382 -26.09 -41.49 4.22
C SER A 382 -26.83 -41.84 2.92
N GLY A 383 -26.12 -42.15 1.85
CA GLY A 383 -26.71 -42.43 0.53
C GLY A 383 -27.44 -41.26 -0.13
N LEU A 384 -27.31 -40.01 0.43
CA LEU A 384 -27.96 -38.83 -0.09
C LEU A 384 -27.39 -38.35 -1.44
N ILE A 385 -26.11 -38.68 -1.68
CA ILE A 385 -25.39 -38.30 -2.89
C ILE A 385 -24.99 -39.59 -3.63
N PRO A 386 -25.27 -39.71 -4.93
CA PRO A 386 -24.81 -40.85 -5.71
C PRO A 386 -23.29 -41.02 -5.60
N PRO A 387 -22.76 -42.26 -5.42
CA PRO A 387 -21.34 -42.49 -5.20
C PRO A 387 -20.41 -41.88 -6.25
N GLU A 388 -20.80 -41.95 -7.53
CA GLU A 388 -20.02 -41.38 -8.64
C GLU A 388 -19.90 -39.87 -8.58
N VAL A 389 -20.99 -39.18 -8.19
CA VAL A 389 -21.02 -37.72 -8.05
C VAL A 389 -20.16 -37.28 -6.85
N LEU A 390 -20.29 -38.01 -5.72
CA LEU A 390 -19.49 -37.77 -4.52
C LEU A 390 -18.00 -38.01 -4.79
N ALA A 391 -17.66 -39.12 -5.45
CA ALA A 391 -16.28 -39.44 -5.80
C ALA A 391 -15.63 -38.33 -6.68
N ARG A 392 -16.39 -37.80 -7.65
CA ARG A 392 -15.92 -36.69 -8.49
C ARG A 392 -15.75 -35.40 -7.68
N ALA A 393 -16.70 -35.05 -6.81
CA ALA A 393 -16.63 -33.89 -5.95
C ALA A 393 -15.45 -33.96 -4.98
N VAL A 394 -15.24 -35.09 -4.33
CA VAL A 394 -14.11 -35.30 -3.42
C VAL A 394 -12.77 -35.27 -4.15
N ARG A 395 -12.70 -35.85 -5.37
CA ARG A 395 -11.48 -35.75 -6.20
C ARG A 395 -11.13 -34.30 -6.51
N ASN A 396 -12.10 -33.53 -6.99
CA ASN A 396 -11.89 -32.11 -7.30
C ASN A 396 -11.44 -31.34 -6.06
N GLN A 397 -12.08 -31.60 -4.93
CA GLN A 397 -11.72 -30.94 -3.67
C GLN A 397 -10.29 -31.27 -3.21
N ILE A 398 -9.83 -32.51 -3.36
CA ILE A 398 -8.46 -32.95 -3.02
C ILE A 398 -7.44 -32.22 -3.91
N VAL A 399 -7.75 -32.03 -5.19
CA VAL A 399 -6.92 -31.29 -6.16
C VAL A 399 -6.88 -29.81 -5.78
N GLU A 400 -8.05 -29.21 -5.51
CA GLU A 400 -8.18 -27.80 -5.14
C GLU A 400 -7.48 -27.46 -3.81
N ASP A 401 -7.60 -28.35 -2.81
CA ASP A 401 -6.96 -28.17 -1.49
C ASP A 401 -5.43 -28.29 -1.57
N GLY A 402 -4.86 -28.90 -2.62
CA GLY A 402 -3.42 -29.02 -2.85
C GLY A 402 -2.67 -29.82 -1.77
N ILE A 403 -3.37 -30.64 -0.98
CA ILE A 403 -2.80 -31.42 0.13
C ILE A 403 -1.79 -32.45 -0.37
N TYR A 404 -2.04 -32.98 -1.58
CA TYR A 404 -1.19 -33.99 -2.22
C TYR A 404 -0.60 -33.41 -3.53
N PRO A 405 0.59 -32.82 -3.51
CA PRO A 405 1.23 -32.30 -4.72
C PRO A 405 1.36 -33.37 -5.80
N GLY A 406 0.93 -33.06 -7.04
CA GLY A 406 0.99 -33.98 -8.18
C GLY A 406 -0.14 -34.99 -8.27
N ILE A 407 -1.13 -34.95 -7.40
CA ILE A 407 -2.27 -35.93 -7.42
C ILE A 407 -3.10 -35.79 -8.71
N GLU A 408 -3.19 -34.59 -9.29
CA GLU A 408 -3.90 -34.33 -10.53
C GLU A 408 -3.27 -35.15 -11.68
N ALA A 409 -1.95 -35.08 -11.83
CA ALA A 409 -1.21 -35.86 -12.81
C ALA A 409 -1.38 -37.39 -12.58
N ALA A 410 -1.41 -37.83 -11.33
CA ALA A 410 -1.65 -39.24 -11.00
C ALA A 410 -3.09 -39.68 -11.40
N TYR A 411 -4.09 -38.82 -11.23
CA TYR A 411 -5.45 -39.12 -11.68
C TYR A 411 -5.58 -39.16 -13.21
N ALA A 412 -4.86 -38.33 -13.95
CA ALA A 412 -4.85 -38.37 -15.40
C ALA A 412 -4.31 -39.70 -15.95
N VAL A 413 -3.20 -40.20 -15.39
CA VAL A 413 -2.61 -41.49 -15.78
C VAL A 413 -3.53 -42.65 -15.48
N VAL A 414 -4.19 -42.65 -14.31
CA VAL A 414 -5.13 -43.73 -13.94
C VAL A 414 -6.42 -43.67 -14.77
N GLY A 415 -6.90 -42.46 -15.13
CA GLY A 415 -8.07 -42.26 -15.97
C GLY A 415 -7.86 -42.75 -17.41
N GLU A 416 -6.69 -42.55 -17.98
CA GLU A 416 -6.34 -43.10 -19.31
C GLU A 416 -6.19 -44.63 -19.31
N GLY A 417 -5.68 -45.22 -18.21
CA GLY A 417 -5.59 -46.67 -18.05
C GLY A 417 -6.94 -47.40 -17.88
N ALA A 418 -7.94 -46.69 -17.33
CA ALA A 418 -9.29 -47.24 -17.15
C ALA A 418 -10.18 -47.16 -18.40
N ALA A 419 -9.81 -46.31 -19.36
CA ALA A 419 -10.50 -46.19 -20.65
C ALA A 419 -9.97 -47.18 -21.72
N GLY A 420 -8.86 -47.87 -21.42
CA GLY A 420 -8.23 -48.86 -22.30
C GLY A 420 -8.36 -50.32 -21.83
N ALA A 421 -9.10 -50.61 -20.77
CA ALA A 421 -9.48 -51.96 -20.28
C ALA A 421 -11.00 -52.13 -20.36
#